data_0ae0bbb482d205a076f6032bf1915c37
#
_entry.id   0ae0bbb482d205a076f6032bf1915c37
#
_cell.length_a   1.000
_cell.length_b   1.000
_cell.length_c   1.000
_cell.angle_alpha   90.00
_cell.angle_beta   90.00
_cell.angle_gamma   90.00
#
_symmetry.space_group_name_H-M   'P 1'
#
loop_
_entity.id
_entity.type
_entity.pdbx_description
1 polymer ?
#
loop_
_entity_poly.entity_id
_entity_poly.type
_entity_poly.pdbx_seq_one_letter_code
_entity_poly.pdbx_strand_id
1 'polypeptide(L)'
;MKFDYLQAKLFLLFFLISFSVFAQTQDLLALASGEHLYFNALFDQDENLYGYVSVYGYGKSGDKTRKFEYVILDKNLNPVAHKEFEGDITASLYAGYIDFNKKLILFPKPDHTAVRSKEFFYPRSMEIDLSTNTIKPKTYYEYENNSFIEVTEPKNVRDARKENKAEKREKGYNYVSEVYEIEEGGYIVFEYNDYGKYTNNQNLMRFDEDKNMLWSFKYNEDGDKKNSEFMRVFEHDKNYIYTILRKKNNKDFSFYLQVIDMNTGTVTATRPLTGFSDETLEAITFVYTDSYRSLDNDKTFDDKIVMVGKNYNSMFTSDGFVRMIVDKKTFDVSFRTLHYQDLKPYLPKITANGYLEKGYKLELRDFFFLEDGSVGILMEKYKAQGSYSAPKTTDLVYVFTDKDFNLSGVKVFEKEKTKWAVNADYLFSQYLNDGKDVVFFYRDLQKDDETKEKNWNLFINTLIDGKFNQEQIQISEKDNYLIIPYVGKEGYILLREFNKKDKYNKIRLERLNY
;
A
#
# COMPACT_ATOMS: atom_id res chain seq x y z
N MET A 1 -7.07 -61.20 -19.89
CA MET A 1 -8.16 -60.29 -20.31
C MET A 1 -8.84 -59.50 -19.18
N LYS A 2 -8.50 -59.68 -17.91
CA LYS A 2 -9.05 -58.89 -16.79
C LYS A 2 -8.14 -57.71 -16.35
N PHE A 3 -6.91 -57.66 -16.84
CA PHE A 3 -5.94 -56.63 -16.44
C PHE A 3 -6.11 -55.33 -17.22
N ASP A 4 -6.53 -55.42 -18.48
CA ASP A 4 -6.68 -54.22 -19.33
C ASP A 4 -7.90 -53.34 -18.93
N TYR A 5 -8.91 -53.95 -18.33
CA TYR A 5 -10.12 -53.23 -17.91
C TYR A 5 -9.90 -52.37 -16.66
N LEU A 6 -9.00 -52.80 -15.79
CA LEU A 6 -8.65 -52.05 -14.57
C LEU A 6 -7.76 -50.86 -14.91
N GLN A 7 -6.80 -51.04 -15.82
CA GLN A 7 -5.92 -49.96 -16.29
C GLN A 7 -6.72 -48.92 -17.08
N ALA A 8 -7.68 -49.33 -17.93
CA ALA A 8 -8.55 -48.40 -18.64
C ALA A 8 -9.45 -47.60 -17.68
N LYS A 9 -9.97 -48.19 -16.60
CA LYS A 9 -10.75 -47.49 -15.57
C LYS A 9 -9.87 -46.54 -14.73
N LEU A 10 -8.66 -46.93 -14.39
CA LEU A 10 -7.72 -46.04 -13.69
C LEU A 10 -7.33 -44.87 -14.60
N PHE A 11 -7.09 -45.10 -15.88
CA PHE A 11 -6.78 -44.06 -16.84
C PHE A 11 -7.94 -43.08 -17.04
N LEU A 12 -9.18 -43.62 -17.11
CA LEU A 12 -10.39 -42.81 -17.19
C LEU A 12 -10.64 -41.99 -15.90
N LEU A 13 -10.36 -42.59 -14.74
CA LEU A 13 -10.45 -41.91 -13.45
C LEU A 13 -9.39 -40.79 -13.33
N PHE A 14 -8.16 -41.06 -13.78
CA PHE A 14 -7.11 -40.03 -13.85
C PHE A 14 -7.43 -38.92 -14.85
N PHE A 15 -8.05 -39.27 -15.98
CA PHE A 15 -8.50 -38.31 -16.99
C PHE A 15 -9.68 -37.46 -16.50
N LEU A 16 -10.57 -38.00 -15.68
CA LEU A 16 -11.67 -37.26 -15.05
C LEU A 16 -11.20 -36.38 -13.91
N ILE A 17 -10.10 -36.71 -13.21
CA ILE A 17 -9.50 -35.88 -12.16
C ILE A 17 -8.67 -34.75 -12.77
N SER A 18 -8.07 -34.94 -13.94
CA SER A 18 -7.27 -33.90 -14.62
C SER A 18 -8.10 -32.80 -15.30
N PHE A 19 -9.41 -32.96 -15.44
CA PHE A 19 -10.30 -31.94 -16.05
C PHE A 19 -10.98 -30.99 -15.06
N SER A 20 -10.72 -31.08 -13.78
CA SER A 20 -11.30 -30.16 -12.79
C SER A 20 -10.40 -28.97 -12.40
N VAL A 21 -9.60 -28.46 -13.34
CA VAL A 21 -9.07 -27.09 -13.22
C VAL A 21 -10.15 -26.13 -13.74
N PHE A 22 -11.28 -26.10 -13.07
CA PHE A 22 -12.23 -25.01 -13.30
C PHE A 22 -11.57 -23.73 -12.78
N ALA A 23 -11.39 -22.76 -13.68
CA ALA A 23 -11.14 -21.40 -13.26
C ALA A 23 -12.23 -21.04 -12.25
N GLN A 24 -11.84 -20.74 -11.00
CA GLN A 24 -12.81 -20.32 -9.99
C GLN A 24 -13.39 -18.99 -10.44
N THR A 25 -14.67 -18.98 -10.76
CA THR A 25 -15.39 -17.80 -11.24
C THR A 25 -16.53 -17.45 -10.31
N GLN A 26 -16.80 -16.17 -10.15
CA GLN A 26 -17.92 -15.66 -9.38
C GLN A 26 -18.59 -14.50 -10.12
N ASP A 27 -19.92 -14.50 -10.15
CA ASP A 27 -20.69 -13.39 -10.67
C ASP A 27 -21.05 -12.44 -9.53
N LEU A 28 -20.44 -11.28 -9.52
CA LEU A 28 -20.65 -10.27 -8.47
C LEU A 28 -22.09 -9.76 -8.45
N LEU A 29 -22.80 -9.77 -9.58
CA LEU A 29 -24.20 -9.34 -9.63
C LEU A 29 -25.18 -10.38 -9.07
N ALA A 30 -24.74 -11.62 -8.93
CA ALA A 30 -25.54 -12.69 -8.37
C ALA A 30 -25.37 -12.88 -6.85
N LEU A 31 -24.37 -12.22 -6.25
CA LEU A 31 -24.08 -12.35 -4.82
C LEU A 31 -25.07 -11.62 -3.92
N ALA A 32 -25.64 -10.50 -4.40
CA ALA A 32 -26.64 -9.72 -3.67
C ALA A 32 -27.57 -9.00 -4.64
N SER A 33 -28.76 -8.62 -4.16
CA SER A 33 -29.80 -7.99 -4.99
C SER A 33 -29.64 -6.46 -5.12
N GLY A 34 -28.73 -5.86 -4.35
CA GLY A 34 -28.45 -4.42 -4.38
C GLY A 34 -27.63 -3.96 -5.59
N GLU A 35 -27.54 -2.67 -5.79
CA GLU A 35 -26.62 -2.08 -6.75
C GLU A 35 -25.16 -2.36 -6.33
N HIS A 36 -24.38 -3.02 -7.17
CA HIS A 36 -22.96 -3.26 -6.90
C HIS A 36 -22.20 -1.91 -6.89
N LEU A 37 -21.62 -1.56 -5.76
CA LEU A 37 -20.93 -0.27 -5.56
C LEU A 37 -19.42 -0.39 -5.55
N TYR A 38 -18.89 -1.45 -4.94
CA TYR A 38 -17.47 -1.57 -4.66
C TYR A 38 -17.01 -3.02 -4.64
N PHE A 39 -15.79 -3.25 -5.12
CA PHE A 39 -15.08 -4.53 -5.01
C PHE A 39 -13.60 -4.26 -4.81
N ASN A 40 -12.98 -4.94 -3.83
CA ASN A 40 -11.54 -4.87 -3.63
C ASN A 40 -11.01 -6.12 -2.91
N ALA A 41 -9.68 -6.30 -3.01
CA ALA A 41 -8.96 -7.25 -2.19
C ALA A 41 -8.94 -6.77 -0.73
N LEU A 42 -9.00 -7.71 0.20
CA LEU A 42 -8.81 -7.52 1.63
C LEU A 42 -7.47 -8.10 2.04
N PHE A 43 -6.67 -7.29 2.70
CA PHE A 43 -5.38 -7.69 3.26
C PHE A 43 -5.47 -7.69 4.78
N ASP A 44 -4.69 -8.54 5.42
CA ASP A 44 -4.43 -8.46 6.85
C ASP A 44 -3.31 -7.44 7.14
N GLN A 45 -2.93 -7.30 8.40
CA GLN A 45 -1.91 -6.35 8.84
C GLN A 45 -0.48 -6.73 8.38
N ASP A 46 -0.26 -8.00 8.02
CA ASP A 46 0.98 -8.49 7.44
C ASP A 46 0.98 -8.42 5.90
N GLU A 47 0.02 -7.67 5.32
CA GLU A 47 -0.18 -7.52 3.88
C GLU A 47 -0.51 -8.83 3.12
N ASN A 48 -0.87 -9.90 3.84
CA ASN A 48 -1.32 -11.12 3.22
C ASN A 48 -2.74 -10.99 2.69
N LEU A 49 -2.99 -11.53 1.52
CA LEU A 49 -4.34 -11.57 0.97
C LEU A 49 -5.24 -12.47 1.84
N TYR A 50 -6.21 -11.87 2.52
CA TYR A 50 -7.26 -12.58 3.26
C TYR A 50 -8.35 -13.08 2.32
N GLY A 51 -8.79 -12.22 1.40
CA GLY A 51 -9.86 -12.50 0.45
C GLY A 51 -10.34 -11.23 -0.24
N TYR A 52 -11.63 -11.11 -0.47
CA TYR A 52 -12.20 -9.98 -1.21
C TYR A 52 -13.48 -9.51 -0.57
N VAL A 53 -13.76 -8.21 -0.66
CA VAL A 53 -15.03 -7.62 -0.24
C VAL A 53 -15.77 -7.04 -1.42
N SER A 54 -17.06 -7.34 -1.50
CA SER A 54 -18.00 -6.70 -2.40
C SER A 54 -19.07 -5.96 -1.59
N VAL A 55 -19.38 -4.72 -1.96
CA VAL A 55 -20.37 -3.90 -1.26
C VAL A 55 -21.50 -3.51 -2.22
N TYR A 56 -22.70 -3.69 -1.75
CA TYR A 56 -23.94 -3.40 -2.49
C TYR A 56 -24.74 -2.34 -1.77
N GLY A 57 -25.39 -1.47 -2.54
CA GLY A 57 -26.23 -0.40 -2.02
C GLY A 57 -27.69 -0.64 -2.34
N TYR A 58 -28.52 -0.32 -1.38
CA TYR A 58 -29.97 -0.32 -1.50
C TYR A 58 -30.50 1.13 -1.43
N GLY A 59 -31.80 1.31 -1.34
CA GLY A 59 -32.40 2.62 -1.18
C GLY A 59 -32.13 3.26 0.18
N LYS A 60 -32.68 4.45 0.38
CA LYS A 60 -32.65 5.15 1.67
C LYS A 60 -33.30 4.29 2.76
N SER A 61 -32.68 4.27 3.93
CA SER A 61 -33.22 3.66 5.15
C SER A 61 -33.67 4.72 6.18
N GLY A 62 -33.18 5.96 6.05
CA GLY A 62 -33.54 7.11 6.88
C GLY A 62 -33.19 8.42 6.19
N ASP A 63 -33.33 9.56 6.89
CA ASP A 63 -33.08 10.88 6.32
C ASP A 63 -31.62 11.06 5.88
N LYS A 64 -30.68 10.48 6.63
CA LYS A 64 -29.23 10.57 6.41
C LYS A 64 -28.55 9.22 6.20
N THR A 65 -29.34 8.14 6.15
CA THR A 65 -28.83 6.78 6.06
C THR A 65 -29.31 6.08 4.80
N ARG A 66 -28.50 5.15 4.34
CA ARG A 66 -28.76 4.23 3.23
C ARG A 66 -28.42 2.83 3.70
N LYS A 67 -29.18 1.86 3.24
CA LYS A 67 -28.92 0.45 3.50
C LYS A 67 -27.86 -0.06 2.54
N PHE A 68 -26.94 -0.86 3.08
CA PHE A 68 -25.86 -1.53 2.35
C PHE A 68 -25.83 -3.00 2.72
N GLU A 69 -25.15 -3.78 1.90
CA GLU A 69 -24.80 -5.16 2.19
C GLU A 69 -23.34 -5.38 1.79
N TYR A 70 -22.57 -6.06 2.64
CA TYR A 70 -21.27 -6.58 2.25
C TYR A 70 -21.35 -8.08 2.00
N VAL A 71 -20.52 -8.55 1.08
CA VAL A 71 -20.25 -9.96 0.85
C VAL A 71 -18.73 -10.16 0.87
N ILE A 72 -18.27 -11.04 1.75
CA ILE A 72 -16.86 -11.43 1.84
C ILE A 72 -16.68 -12.73 1.07
N LEU A 73 -15.69 -12.76 0.19
CA LEU A 73 -15.22 -13.95 -0.49
C LEU A 73 -13.86 -14.34 0.08
N ASP A 74 -13.63 -15.63 0.28
CA ASP A 74 -12.30 -16.12 0.60
C ASP A 74 -11.35 -15.97 -0.62
N LYS A 75 -10.07 -16.26 -0.43
CA LYS A 75 -9.07 -16.19 -1.52
C LYS A 75 -9.31 -17.22 -2.64
N ASN A 76 -10.28 -18.11 -2.49
CA ASN A 76 -10.77 -19.04 -3.51
C ASN A 76 -12.11 -18.62 -4.13
N LEU A 77 -12.58 -17.40 -3.87
CA LEU A 77 -13.84 -16.82 -4.32
C LEU A 77 -15.11 -17.50 -3.76
N ASN A 78 -15.02 -18.25 -2.67
CA ASN A 78 -16.21 -18.78 -2.00
C ASN A 78 -16.79 -17.71 -1.08
N PRO A 79 -18.11 -17.44 -1.10
CA PRO A 79 -18.73 -16.56 -0.13
C PRO A 79 -18.62 -17.14 1.28
N VAL A 80 -18.04 -16.37 2.22
CA VAL A 80 -17.81 -16.80 3.61
C VAL A 80 -18.59 -16.00 4.62
N ALA A 81 -18.96 -14.77 4.30
CA ALA A 81 -19.80 -13.92 5.14
C ALA A 81 -20.57 -12.91 4.31
N HIS A 82 -21.77 -12.58 4.73
CA HIS A 82 -22.54 -11.45 4.20
C HIS A 82 -23.49 -10.89 5.26
N LYS A 83 -23.72 -9.60 5.23
CA LYS A 83 -24.70 -8.95 6.12
C LYS A 83 -25.10 -7.57 5.63
N GLU A 84 -26.34 -7.20 5.93
CA GLU A 84 -26.83 -5.85 5.72
C GLU A 84 -26.43 -4.92 6.87
N PHE A 85 -26.19 -3.64 6.53
CA PHE A 85 -25.90 -2.60 7.50
C PHE A 85 -26.44 -1.24 7.04
N GLU A 86 -26.59 -0.32 7.98
CA GLU A 86 -26.88 1.07 7.68
C GLU A 86 -25.61 1.92 7.67
N GLY A 87 -25.44 2.74 6.67
CA GLY A 87 -24.33 3.65 6.52
C GLY A 87 -24.78 5.05 6.09
N ASP A 88 -23.81 5.97 6.01
CA ASP A 88 -24.08 7.34 5.56
C ASP A 88 -24.59 7.34 4.11
N ILE A 89 -25.66 8.10 3.85
CA ILE A 89 -26.26 8.22 2.51
C ILE A 89 -25.29 8.78 1.47
N THR A 90 -24.29 9.56 1.90
CA THR A 90 -23.26 10.14 1.03
C THR A 90 -22.08 9.20 0.78
N ALA A 91 -22.00 8.09 1.50
CA ALA A 91 -20.94 7.10 1.30
C ALA A 91 -21.20 6.33 0.00
N SER A 92 -20.36 6.58 -1.00
CA SER A 92 -20.39 5.87 -2.28
C SER A 92 -19.43 4.69 -2.34
N LEU A 93 -18.44 4.65 -1.45
CA LEU A 93 -17.39 3.64 -1.41
C LEU A 93 -17.05 3.30 0.03
N TYR A 94 -16.89 1.99 0.30
CA TYR A 94 -16.31 1.48 1.54
C TYR A 94 -15.00 0.79 1.21
N ALA A 95 -13.94 1.17 1.90
CA ALA A 95 -12.69 0.41 1.91
C ALA A 95 -12.64 -0.47 3.15
N GLY A 96 -11.84 -1.51 3.14
CA GLY A 96 -11.74 -2.40 4.29
C GLY A 96 -10.39 -3.08 4.38
N TYR A 97 -10.06 -3.55 5.56
CA TYR A 97 -8.91 -4.39 5.86
C TYR A 97 -9.27 -5.35 7.01
N ILE A 98 -8.43 -6.34 7.23
CA ILE A 98 -8.56 -7.26 8.37
C ILE A 98 -7.57 -6.82 9.44
N ASP A 99 -8.06 -6.56 10.65
CA ASP A 99 -7.21 -6.20 11.78
C ASP A 99 -6.49 -7.43 12.41
N PHE A 100 -5.58 -7.21 13.34
CA PHE A 100 -4.88 -8.29 14.04
C PHE A 100 -5.81 -9.25 14.80
N ASN A 101 -6.97 -8.78 15.22
CA ASN A 101 -8.01 -9.61 15.84
C ASN A 101 -8.87 -10.37 14.82
N LYS A 102 -8.47 -10.35 13.53
CA LYS A 102 -9.17 -10.98 12.40
C LYS A 102 -10.61 -10.48 12.22
N LYS A 103 -10.84 -9.23 12.60
CA LYS A 103 -12.10 -8.54 12.35
C LYS A 103 -12.00 -7.75 11.04
N LEU A 104 -13.10 -7.68 10.31
CA LEU A 104 -13.20 -6.80 9.15
C LEU A 104 -13.50 -5.38 9.63
N ILE A 105 -12.62 -4.47 9.28
CA ILE A 105 -12.83 -3.04 9.49
C ILE A 105 -13.27 -2.44 8.16
N LEU A 106 -14.53 -2.01 8.07
CA LEU A 106 -15.08 -1.28 6.92
C LEU A 106 -15.19 0.19 7.27
N PHE A 107 -14.58 1.04 6.48
CA PHE A 107 -14.69 2.49 6.65
C PHE A 107 -15.17 3.17 5.35
N PRO A 108 -16.07 4.17 5.46
CA PRO A 108 -16.47 4.95 4.31
C PRO A 108 -15.24 5.68 3.78
N LYS A 109 -14.94 5.55 2.49
CA LYS A 109 -13.87 6.32 1.88
C LYS A 109 -14.28 7.79 1.97
N PRO A 110 -13.59 8.62 2.76
CA PRO A 110 -14.00 10.01 2.96
C PRO A 110 -13.87 10.74 1.64
N ASP A 111 -14.83 11.60 1.38
CA ASP A 111 -14.68 12.69 0.43
C ASP A 111 -13.52 13.56 0.95
N HIS A 112 -12.50 13.64 0.18
CA HIS A 112 -11.10 14.06 0.32
C HIS A 112 -10.64 15.09 1.37
N THR A 113 -11.44 15.61 2.26
CA THR A 113 -11.02 16.85 2.95
C THR A 113 -11.16 16.91 4.46
N ALA A 114 -11.79 15.97 5.13
CA ALA A 114 -12.23 16.39 6.45
C ALA A 114 -11.67 15.65 7.64
N VAL A 115 -11.16 14.42 7.59
CA VAL A 115 -11.10 13.69 8.86
C VAL A 115 -9.99 12.64 9.00
N ARG A 116 -8.86 12.77 8.35
CA ARG A 116 -7.73 11.87 8.63
C ARG A 116 -7.26 11.94 10.09
N SER A 117 -7.40 13.10 10.72
CA SER A 117 -6.88 13.34 12.07
C SER A 117 -7.78 12.88 13.22
N LYS A 118 -8.98 12.38 12.96
CA LYS A 118 -9.93 12.01 14.03
C LYS A 118 -10.60 10.65 13.87
N GLU A 119 -10.17 9.80 12.93
CA GLU A 119 -10.78 8.48 12.75
C GLU A 119 -10.56 7.56 13.94
N PHE A 120 -9.42 7.66 14.60
CA PHE A 120 -9.16 6.91 15.82
C PHE A 120 -10.08 7.33 16.97
N PHE A 121 -10.34 8.63 17.08
CA PHE A 121 -11.18 9.22 18.12
C PHE A 121 -12.67 9.19 17.77
N TYR A 122 -13.00 9.18 16.46
CA TYR A 122 -14.38 9.14 15.95
C TYR A 122 -14.49 8.11 14.84
N PRO A 123 -14.37 6.82 15.12
CA PRO A 123 -14.37 5.81 14.10
C PRO A 123 -15.69 5.84 13.33
N ARG A 124 -15.62 6.21 12.06
CA ARG A 124 -16.70 5.99 11.10
C ARG A 124 -16.70 4.56 10.59
N SER A 125 -15.64 3.83 10.90
CA SER A 125 -15.47 2.44 10.57
C SER A 125 -16.49 1.57 11.31
N MET A 126 -16.86 0.49 10.66
CA MET A 126 -17.62 -0.59 11.27
C MET A 126 -16.65 -1.73 11.54
N GLU A 127 -16.70 -2.23 12.74
CA GLU A 127 -15.99 -3.44 13.15
C GLU A 127 -16.93 -4.64 13.02
N ILE A 128 -16.52 -5.63 12.26
CA ILE A 128 -17.31 -6.81 11.95
C ILE A 128 -16.52 -8.03 12.38
N ASP A 129 -17.06 -8.75 13.35
CA ASP A 129 -16.53 -10.05 13.72
C ASP A 129 -16.97 -11.09 12.68
N LEU A 130 -16.02 -11.55 11.87
CA LEU A 130 -16.30 -12.51 10.81
C LEU A 130 -16.62 -13.91 11.32
N SER A 131 -16.19 -14.27 12.54
CA SER A 131 -16.45 -15.57 13.13
C SER A 131 -17.91 -15.71 13.57
N THR A 132 -18.46 -14.64 14.12
CA THR A 132 -19.85 -14.58 14.60
C THR A 132 -20.78 -13.87 13.61
N ASN A 133 -20.22 -13.24 12.59
CA ASN A 133 -20.92 -12.38 11.64
C ASN A 133 -21.72 -11.26 12.36
N THR A 134 -21.15 -10.73 13.44
CA THR A 134 -21.77 -9.65 14.20
C THR A 134 -21.09 -8.31 13.87
N ILE A 135 -21.91 -7.28 13.73
CA ILE A 135 -21.44 -5.91 13.58
C ILE A 135 -21.46 -5.29 14.97
N LYS A 136 -20.30 -4.83 15.44
CA LYS A 136 -20.22 -4.09 16.69
C LYS A 136 -21.02 -2.79 16.52
N PRO A 137 -21.93 -2.46 17.45
CA PRO A 137 -22.60 -1.18 17.42
C PRO A 137 -21.56 -0.06 17.37
N LYS A 138 -21.83 0.96 16.55
CA LYS A 138 -20.96 2.11 16.46
C LYS A 138 -20.84 2.77 17.82
N THR A 139 -19.67 2.68 18.43
CA THR A 139 -19.35 3.41 19.65
C THR A 139 -18.59 4.67 19.24
N TYR A 140 -19.04 5.81 19.72
CA TYR A 140 -18.39 7.08 19.46
C TYR A 140 -17.60 7.46 20.70
N TYR A 141 -16.37 7.93 20.50
CA TYR A 141 -15.50 8.36 21.58
C TYR A 141 -15.13 9.82 21.38
N GLU A 142 -15.18 10.61 22.44
CA GLU A 142 -14.57 11.93 22.49
C GLU A 142 -13.35 11.86 23.39
N TYR A 143 -12.27 12.55 23.01
CA TYR A 143 -11.06 12.60 23.80
C TYR A 143 -11.11 13.84 24.69
N GLU A 144 -11.31 13.64 25.97
CA GLU A 144 -11.29 14.70 26.98
C GLU A 144 -10.41 14.26 28.16
N ASN A 145 -9.59 15.20 28.67
CA ASN A 145 -8.77 14.99 29.86
C ASN A 145 -7.87 13.74 29.82
N ASN A 146 -7.23 13.47 28.67
CA ASN A 146 -6.39 12.29 28.46
C ASN A 146 -7.12 10.95 28.51
N SER A 147 -8.42 10.93 28.27
CA SER A 147 -9.25 9.72 28.25
C SER A 147 -10.21 9.76 27.07
N PHE A 148 -10.53 8.57 26.53
CA PHE A 148 -11.62 8.42 25.58
C PHE A 148 -12.93 8.29 26.36
N ILE A 149 -13.85 9.21 26.11
CA ILE A 149 -15.18 9.19 26.71
C ILE A 149 -16.16 8.70 25.64
N GLU A 150 -16.88 7.64 25.96
CA GLU A 150 -17.94 7.13 25.11
C GLU A 150 -19.10 8.14 25.05
N VAL A 151 -19.52 8.49 23.82
CA VAL A 151 -20.64 9.40 23.59
C VAL A 151 -21.72 8.72 22.76
N THR A 152 -22.98 9.01 23.06
CA THR A 152 -24.15 8.36 22.46
C THR A 152 -24.46 8.80 21.03
N GLU A 153 -24.02 9.97 20.64
CA GLU A 153 -24.22 10.48 19.28
C GLU A 153 -22.95 11.17 18.74
N PRO A 154 -22.56 10.89 17.49
CA PRO A 154 -21.44 11.61 16.89
C PRO A 154 -21.90 13.02 16.55
N LYS A 155 -21.00 13.98 16.69
CA LYS A 155 -21.18 15.27 16.08
C LYS A 155 -21.31 15.08 14.56
N ASN A 156 -22.31 15.74 13.97
CA ASN A 156 -22.45 15.66 12.52
C ASN A 156 -21.22 16.28 11.82
N VAL A 157 -20.95 15.86 10.59
CA VAL A 157 -19.77 16.29 9.80
C VAL A 157 -19.62 17.82 9.72
N ARG A 158 -20.74 18.55 9.72
CA ARG A 158 -20.75 20.01 9.66
C ARG A 158 -20.25 20.63 10.96
N ASP A 159 -20.64 20.06 12.09
CA ASP A 159 -20.25 20.56 13.41
C ASP A 159 -18.81 20.16 13.72
N ALA A 160 -18.40 18.94 13.38
CA ALA A 160 -17.00 18.52 13.43
C ALA A 160 -16.07 19.41 12.57
N ARG A 161 -16.53 19.84 11.38
CA ARG A 161 -15.79 20.81 10.54
C ARG A 161 -15.71 22.20 11.17
N LYS A 162 -16.76 22.65 11.85
CA LYS A 162 -16.75 23.95 12.54
C LYS A 162 -15.79 23.93 13.71
N GLU A 163 -15.80 22.85 14.50
CA GLU A 163 -14.88 22.68 15.62
C GLU A 163 -13.44 22.58 15.15
N ASN A 164 -13.12 21.77 14.16
CA ASN A 164 -11.80 21.73 13.57
C ASN A 164 -11.32 23.13 13.08
N LYS A 165 -12.23 23.91 12.52
CA LYS A 165 -11.93 25.27 12.06
C LYS A 165 -11.73 26.23 13.23
N ALA A 166 -12.48 26.06 14.32
CA ALA A 166 -12.32 26.83 15.54
C ALA A 166 -11.01 26.48 16.24
N GLU A 167 -10.73 25.20 16.42
CA GLU A 167 -9.48 24.68 16.99
C GLU A 167 -8.24 25.10 16.19
N LYS A 168 -8.34 25.05 14.85
CA LYS A 168 -7.27 25.55 13.98
C LYS A 168 -7.05 27.04 14.13
N ARG A 169 -8.10 27.82 14.34
CA ARG A 169 -7.99 29.27 14.60
C ARG A 169 -7.37 29.56 15.96
N GLU A 170 -7.78 28.80 16.97
CA GLU A 170 -7.31 28.96 18.34
C GLU A 170 -5.86 28.51 18.48
N LYS A 171 -5.54 27.31 18.00
CA LYS A 171 -4.20 26.70 18.12
C LYS A 171 -3.26 27.05 16.96
N GLY A 172 -3.80 27.59 15.87
CA GLY A 172 -3.02 28.03 14.70
C GLY A 172 -2.44 26.92 13.82
N TYR A 173 -2.87 25.65 13.96
CA TYR A 173 -2.36 24.50 13.22
C TYR A 173 -3.39 23.39 13.01
N ASN A 174 -3.09 22.44 12.12
CA ASN A 174 -3.82 21.19 11.94
C ASN A 174 -3.07 20.07 12.63
N TYR A 175 -3.72 19.31 13.46
CA TYR A 175 -3.22 18.02 13.92
C TYR A 175 -3.42 16.95 12.87
N VAL A 176 -2.43 16.09 12.75
CA VAL A 176 -2.51 14.82 12.05
C VAL A 176 -2.22 13.74 13.07
N SER A 177 -3.04 12.71 13.08
CA SER A 177 -2.81 11.52 13.91
C SER A 177 -2.52 10.35 12.97
N GLU A 178 -1.41 9.67 13.19
CA GLU A 178 -1.11 8.38 12.61
C GLU A 178 -1.36 7.32 13.67
N VAL A 179 -2.01 6.23 13.29
CA VAL A 179 -2.39 5.14 14.19
C VAL A 179 -1.80 3.86 13.64
N TYR A 180 -1.07 3.15 14.48
CA TYR A 180 -0.48 1.85 14.19
C TYR A 180 -1.11 0.82 15.14
N GLU A 181 -1.68 -0.22 14.60
CA GLU A 181 -2.14 -1.36 15.39
C GLU A 181 -0.95 -2.23 15.79
N ILE A 182 -1.05 -2.88 16.93
CA ILE A 182 0.01 -3.75 17.45
C ILE A 182 -0.51 -5.17 17.53
N GLU A 183 0.27 -6.11 17.02
CA GLU A 183 -0.10 -7.53 16.93
C GLU A 183 -0.47 -8.11 18.31
N GLU A 184 0.23 -7.73 19.37
CA GLU A 184 -0.05 -8.16 20.74
C GLU A 184 -1.22 -7.41 21.39
N GLY A 185 -1.88 -6.54 20.65
CA GLY A 185 -3.07 -5.78 21.07
C GLY A 185 -2.81 -4.33 21.42
N GLY A 186 -3.77 -3.50 21.05
CA GLY A 186 -3.80 -2.06 21.26
C GLY A 186 -3.13 -1.24 20.14
N TYR A 187 -2.72 0.01 20.47
CA TYR A 187 -2.41 0.99 19.43
C TYR A 187 -1.25 1.89 19.84
N ILE A 188 -0.43 2.27 18.83
CA ILE A 188 0.45 3.43 18.91
C ILE A 188 -0.25 4.56 18.18
N VAL A 189 -0.34 5.73 18.79
CA VAL A 189 -0.88 6.93 18.16
C VAL A 189 0.19 8.01 18.17
N PHE A 190 0.52 8.50 17.00
CA PHE A 190 1.44 9.61 16.84
C PHE A 190 0.68 10.84 16.34
N GLU A 191 0.65 11.89 17.15
CA GLU A 191 0.08 13.19 16.80
C GLU A 191 1.16 14.19 16.49
N TYR A 192 1.02 14.86 15.36
CA TYR A 192 1.94 15.92 14.96
C TYR A 192 1.22 17.03 14.19
N ASN A 193 1.91 18.14 14.06
CA ASN A 193 1.41 19.27 13.31
C ASN A 193 1.68 19.13 11.82
N ASP A 194 0.61 19.21 11.04
CA ASP A 194 0.69 19.20 9.58
C ASP A 194 1.16 20.59 9.08
N TYR A 195 2.30 20.59 8.42
CA TYR A 195 2.89 21.73 7.70
C TYR A 195 3.40 22.95 8.49
N GLY A 196 4.66 22.90 8.84
CA GLY A 196 5.56 24.06 8.87
C GLY A 196 5.33 25.10 9.95
N LYS A 197 4.36 24.94 10.84
CA LYS A 197 4.28 25.70 12.06
C LYS A 197 4.86 24.87 13.20
N TYR A 198 5.91 25.39 13.77
CA TYR A 198 6.57 24.81 14.93
C TYR A 198 5.61 24.86 16.11
N THR A 199 5.07 23.72 16.48
CA THR A 199 4.21 23.61 17.63
C THR A 199 4.77 22.66 18.64
N ASN A 200 4.53 23.00 19.87
CA ASN A 200 5.08 22.34 21.04
C ASN A 200 4.30 21.06 21.42
N ASN A 201 3.42 20.55 20.55
CA ASN A 201 2.49 19.49 20.91
C ASN A 201 2.58 18.31 19.93
N GLN A 202 3.72 17.67 19.88
CA GLN A 202 3.86 16.39 19.22
C GLN A 202 3.86 15.30 20.29
N ASN A 203 3.00 14.31 20.13
CA ASN A 203 2.86 13.25 21.13
C ASN A 203 2.94 11.88 20.45
N LEU A 204 3.73 10.99 21.04
CA LEU A 204 3.63 9.57 20.82
C LEU A 204 2.91 8.95 22.02
N MET A 205 1.89 8.17 21.76
CA MET A 205 1.04 7.60 22.79
C MET A 205 0.84 6.11 22.56
N ARG A 206 0.77 5.34 23.62
CA ARG A 206 0.43 3.92 23.61
C ARG A 206 -0.92 3.71 24.26
N PHE A 207 -1.79 2.95 23.61
CA PHE A 207 -3.10 2.56 24.11
C PHE A 207 -3.22 1.04 24.16
N ASP A 208 -4.00 0.52 25.09
CA ASP A 208 -4.43 -0.88 25.09
C ASP A 208 -5.56 -1.13 24.06
N GLU A 209 -6.07 -2.37 24.00
CA GLU A 209 -7.17 -2.76 23.12
C GLU A 209 -8.47 -2.00 23.42
N ASP A 210 -8.71 -1.65 24.69
CA ASP A 210 -9.86 -0.89 25.14
C ASP A 210 -9.67 0.63 24.99
N LYS A 211 -8.58 1.04 24.36
CA LYS A 211 -8.20 2.45 24.14
C LYS A 211 -7.90 3.24 25.43
N ASN A 212 -7.50 2.56 26.50
CA ASN A 212 -6.94 3.26 27.66
C ASN A 212 -5.48 3.61 27.38
N MET A 213 -5.10 4.86 27.67
CA MET A 213 -3.73 5.33 27.47
C MET A 213 -2.79 4.70 28.51
N LEU A 214 -1.80 3.96 28.04
CA LEU A 214 -0.79 3.33 28.89
C LEU A 214 0.35 4.29 29.21
N TRP A 215 0.84 5.03 28.21
CA TRP A 215 1.85 6.06 28.38
C TRP A 215 1.77 7.09 27.22
N SER A 216 2.39 8.25 27.44
CA SER A 216 2.58 9.27 26.43
C SER A 216 3.98 9.86 26.51
N PHE A 217 4.56 10.17 25.35
CA PHE A 217 5.85 10.83 25.22
C PHE A 217 5.70 12.08 24.37
N LYS A 218 6.03 13.23 24.96
CA LYS A 218 5.94 14.53 24.29
C LYS A 218 7.27 14.95 23.74
N TYR A 219 7.24 15.49 22.54
CA TYR A 219 8.42 16.09 21.94
C TYR A 219 8.24 17.54 21.66
N ASN A 220 9.37 18.21 21.47
CA ASN A 220 9.44 19.58 21.00
C ASN A 220 8.63 20.54 21.89
N GLU A 221 8.56 20.26 23.19
CA GLU A 221 7.81 21.11 24.14
C GLU A 221 8.30 22.56 24.13
N ASP A 222 9.62 22.77 23.99
CA ASP A 222 10.26 24.09 23.93
C ASP A 222 10.63 24.51 22.50
N GLY A 223 10.05 23.87 21.49
CA GLY A 223 10.38 24.12 20.10
C GLY A 223 9.93 25.47 19.59
N ASP A 224 10.78 26.11 18.79
CA ASP A 224 10.52 27.36 18.10
C ASP A 224 10.90 27.29 16.62
N LYS A 225 10.84 28.39 15.88
CA LYS A 225 11.25 28.46 14.48
C LYS A 225 12.71 28.08 14.22
N LYS A 226 13.57 28.29 15.21
CA LYS A 226 15.03 28.07 15.10
C LYS A 226 15.40 26.68 15.60
N ASN A 227 14.77 26.25 16.68
CA ASN A 227 15.09 25.02 17.37
C ASN A 227 13.81 24.20 17.46
N SER A 228 13.78 23.07 16.76
CA SER A 228 12.60 22.19 16.77
C SER A 228 13.01 20.75 16.56
N GLU A 229 12.21 19.85 17.09
CA GLU A 229 12.32 18.42 16.86
C GLU A 229 11.09 17.94 16.12
N PHE A 230 11.30 17.05 15.16
CA PHE A 230 10.23 16.36 14.46
C PHE A 230 10.57 14.89 14.41
N MET A 231 9.63 14.06 14.83
CA MET A 231 9.79 12.63 14.81
C MET A 231 8.81 11.98 13.85
N ARG A 232 9.22 10.87 13.28
CA ARG A 232 8.37 9.98 12.52
C ARG A 232 8.56 8.55 12.99
N VAL A 233 7.46 7.86 13.28
CA VAL A 233 7.45 6.40 13.41
C VAL A 233 7.55 5.81 12.02
N PHE A 234 8.45 4.87 11.82
CA PHE A 234 8.56 4.15 10.54
C PHE A 234 8.33 2.65 10.71
N GLU A 235 8.57 2.12 11.91
CA GLU A 235 8.35 0.71 12.17
C GLU A 235 8.12 0.47 13.67
N HIS A 236 7.55 -0.66 14.01
CA HIS A 236 7.42 -1.13 15.39
C HIS A 236 7.42 -2.66 15.45
N ASP A 237 7.80 -3.21 16.58
CA ASP A 237 7.61 -4.61 16.93
C ASP A 237 7.12 -4.73 18.38
N LYS A 238 6.98 -5.93 18.90
CA LYS A 238 6.50 -6.18 20.27
C LYS A 238 7.32 -5.51 21.37
N ASN A 239 8.58 -5.17 21.11
CA ASN A 239 9.50 -4.63 22.10
C ASN A 239 9.75 -3.13 21.90
N TYR A 240 9.77 -2.66 20.65
CA TYR A 240 10.28 -1.35 20.31
C TYR A 240 9.45 -0.63 19.24
N ILE A 241 9.50 0.70 19.33
CA ILE A 241 9.05 1.61 18.29
C ILE A 241 10.30 2.25 17.69
N TYR A 242 10.45 2.15 16.37
CA TYR A 242 11.58 2.70 15.63
C TYR A 242 11.18 4.02 14.99
N THR A 243 11.93 5.05 15.26
CA THR A 243 11.61 6.40 14.79
C THR A 243 12.83 7.10 14.20
N ILE A 244 12.59 7.99 13.26
CA ILE A 244 13.59 8.96 12.82
C ILE A 244 13.27 10.30 13.48
N LEU A 245 14.21 10.78 14.28
CA LEU A 245 14.15 12.08 14.92
C LEU A 245 14.98 13.07 14.11
N ARG A 246 14.34 14.09 13.57
CA ARG A 246 14.99 15.24 12.94
C ARG A 246 15.06 16.39 13.94
N LYS A 247 16.26 16.84 14.24
CA LYS A 247 16.51 18.05 15.06
C LYS A 247 16.95 19.19 14.17
N LYS A 248 16.30 20.33 14.32
CA LYS A 248 16.67 21.58 13.69
C LYS A 248 17.36 22.48 14.72
N ASN A 249 18.51 23.01 14.35
CA ASN A 249 19.21 24.03 15.10
C ASN A 249 19.56 25.20 14.16
N ASN A 250 18.81 26.30 14.26
CA ASN A 250 18.85 27.43 13.34
C ASN A 250 18.54 27.03 11.87
N LYS A 251 19.58 26.80 11.05
CA LYS A 251 19.48 26.39 9.65
C LYS A 251 19.94 24.95 9.43
N ASP A 252 20.57 24.35 10.43
CA ASP A 252 21.18 23.04 10.33
C ASP A 252 20.20 21.98 10.82
N PHE A 253 20.25 20.83 10.17
CA PHE A 253 19.47 19.65 10.54
C PHE A 253 20.39 18.54 11.00
N SER A 254 19.91 17.73 11.92
CA SER A 254 20.56 16.49 12.36
C SER A 254 19.51 15.41 12.47
N PHE A 255 19.85 14.22 12.02
CA PHE A 255 18.94 13.07 12.01
C PHE A 255 19.47 11.98 12.92
N TYR A 256 18.55 11.32 13.60
CA TYR A 256 18.85 10.24 14.53
C TYR A 256 17.84 9.11 14.36
N LEU A 257 18.33 7.87 14.35
CA LEU A 257 17.48 6.74 14.72
C LEU A 257 17.24 6.86 16.22
N GLN A 258 15.98 6.87 16.63
CA GLN A 258 15.59 6.79 18.03
C GLN A 258 14.72 5.56 18.23
N VAL A 259 15.08 4.72 19.18
CA VAL A 259 14.36 3.49 19.53
C VAL A 259 13.71 3.68 20.88
N ILE A 260 12.43 3.45 20.96
CA ILE A 260 11.60 3.69 22.14
C ILE A 260 11.06 2.34 22.61
N ASP A 261 11.18 2.06 23.89
CA ASP A 261 10.62 0.86 24.50
C ASP A 261 9.09 0.86 24.42
N MET A 262 8.52 -0.19 23.86
CA MET A 262 7.08 -0.31 23.60
C MET A 262 6.25 -0.25 24.89
N ASN A 263 6.76 -0.79 25.98
CA ASN A 263 6.00 -0.93 27.21
C ASN A 263 6.06 0.33 28.11
N THR A 264 7.19 1.02 28.06
CA THR A 264 7.45 2.14 28.98
C THR A 264 7.44 3.52 28.33
N GLY A 265 7.52 3.58 27.02
CA GLY A 265 7.66 4.84 26.28
C GLY A 265 9.04 5.53 26.48
N THR A 266 10.01 4.83 27.07
CA THR A 266 11.34 5.42 27.31
C THR A 266 12.26 5.19 26.11
N VAL A 267 13.14 6.16 25.86
CA VAL A 267 14.15 6.06 24.80
C VAL A 267 15.22 5.04 25.22
N THR A 268 15.31 3.94 24.48
CA THR A 268 16.29 2.87 24.70
C THR A 268 17.62 3.17 23.99
N ALA A 269 17.55 3.70 22.77
CA ALA A 269 18.75 4.02 22.00
C ALA A 269 18.54 5.27 21.14
N THR A 270 19.64 5.97 20.89
CA THR A 270 19.70 7.06 19.91
C THR A 270 21.00 6.91 19.12
N ARG A 271 20.90 6.83 17.78
CA ARG A 271 22.04 6.70 16.88
C ARG A 271 22.04 7.83 15.86
N PRO A 272 23.12 8.58 15.71
CA PRO A 272 23.18 9.64 14.71
C PRO A 272 23.21 9.04 13.31
N LEU A 273 22.43 9.61 12.40
CA LEU A 273 22.44 9.28 10.98
C LEU A 273 23.32 10.33 10.28
N THR A 274 24.49 9.90 9.83
CA THR A 274 25.51 10.80 9.27
C THR A 274 25.98 10.31 7.90
N GLY A 275 26.59 11.22 7.11
CA GLY A 275 27.19 10.89 5.82
C GLY A 275 26.28 11.07 4.62
N PHE A 276 25.07 11.60 4.82
CA PHE A 276 24.11 11.89 3.75
C PHE A 276 23.55 13.31 3.86
N SER A 277 22.98 13.81 2.76
CA SER A 277 22.26 15.07 2.78
C SER A 277 20.94 14.95 3.55
N ASP A 278 20.45 16.08 4.03
CA ASP A 278 19.14 16.14 4.70
C ASP A 278 18.02 15.62 3.78
N GLU A 279 18.09 15.94 2.49
CA GLU A 279 17.13 15.50 1.49
C GLU A 279 17.15 13.98 1.30
N THR A 280 18.32 13.35 1.40
CA THR A 280 18.44 11.88 1.33
C THR A 280 17.83 11.23 2.55
N LEU A 281 18.13 11.74 3.74
CA LEU A 281 17.57 11.21 4.98
C LEU A 281 16.05 11.41 5.06
N GLU A 282 15.54 12.55 4.58
CA GLU A 282 14.09 12.74 4.41
C GLU A 282 13.50 11.77 3.41
N ALA A 283 14.16 11.50 2.29
CA ALA A 283 13.64 10.61 1.26
C ALA A 283 13.62 9.13 1.66
N ILE A 284 14.49 8.68 2.53
CA ILE A 284 14.44 7.32 3.09
C ILE A 284 13.20 7.17 3.99
N THR A 285 12.87 8.21 4.74
CA THR A 285 11.76 8.21 5.69
C THR A 285 10.43 8.63 5.08
N PHE A 286 10.45 9.37 3.96
CA PHE A 286 9.27 9.90 3.29
C PHE A 286 9.39 9.67 1.79
N VAL A 287 8.95 8.51 1.30
CA VAL A 287 8.90 8.28 -0.15
C VAL A 287 7.74 9.05 -0.73
N TYR A 288 8.03 10.23 -1.27
CA TYR A 288 7.08 10.90 -2.16
C TYR A 288 7.24 10.32 -3.55
N THR A 289 6.21 9.61 -4.01
CA THR A 289 6.09 9.30 -5.43
C THR A 289 5.22 10.37 -6.08
N ASP A 290 5.59 10.78 -7.31
CA ASP A 290 4.73 11.62 -8.16
C ASP A 290 3.43 10.89 -8.56
N SER A 291 3.31 9.60 -8.28
CA SER A 291 2.09 8.82 -8.39
C SER A 291 1.47 8.70 -7.00
N TYR A 292 0.17 8.92 -6.89
CA TYR A 292 -0.66 8.85 -5.68
C TYR A 292 -0.69 7.46 -5.00
N ARG A 293 0.36 6.67 -5.12
CA ARG A 293 0.54 5.38 -4.47
C ARG A 293 1.53 5.55 -3.33
N SER A 294 1.18 5.07 -2.16
CA SER A 294 2.19 4.75 -1.15
C SER A 294 3.07 3.65 -1.72
N LEU A 295 4.37 3.83 -1.68
CA LEU A 295 5.33 2.76 -1.90
C LEU A 295 5.81 2.31 -0.55
N ASP A 296 5.75 1.00 -0.34
CA ASP A 296 6.42 0.40 0.79
C ASP A 296 7.91 0.43 0.48
N ASN A 297 8.60 1.30 1.18
CA ASN A 297 10.03 1.53 0.98
C ASN A 297 10.89 0.88 2.07
N ASP A 298 10.27 0.06 2.89
CA ASP A 298 10.91 -0.69 3.97
C ASP A 298 10.36 -2.11 4.06
N LYS A 299 11.13 -2.95 4.69
CA LYS A 299 10.76 -4.33 5.05
C LYS A 299 11.42 -4.69 6.37
N THR A 300 10.61 -5.21 7.26
CA THR A 300 11.08 -5.74 8.54
C THR A 300 11.32 -7.23 8.43
N PHE A 301 12.51 -7.63 8.86
CA PHE A 301 12.94 -9.02 9.05
C PHE A 301 13.13 -9.29 10.54
N ASP A 302 13.33 -10.54 10.93
CA ASP A 302 13.47 -10.92 12.33
C ASP A 302 14.63 -10.17 13.02
N ASP A 303 15.75 -9.99 12.32
CA ASP A 303 16.99 -9.42 12.83
C ASP A 303 17.27 -7.98 12.41
N LYS A 304 16.55 -7.46 11.42
CA LYS A 304 16.84 -6.15 10.82
C LYS A 304 15.63 -5.50 10.19
N ILE A 305 15.71 -4.19 10.03
CA ILE A 305 14.79 -3.38 9.22
C ILE A 305 15.60 -2.83 8.04
N VAL A 306 15.11 -3.05 6.82
CA VAL A 306 15.74 -2.57 5.58
C VAL A 306 14.87 -1.49 4.97
N MET A 307 15.45 -0.32 4.73
CA MET A 307 14.78 0.80 4.06
C MET A 307 15.55 1.21 2.82
N VAL A 308 14.83 1.59 1.77
CA VAL A 308 15.43 2.08 0.52
C VAL A 308 14.75 3.39 0.11
N GLY A 309 15.54 4.37 -0.28
CA GLY A 309 15.04 5.63 -0.79
C GLY A 309 15.94 6.22 -1.88
N LYS A 310 15.54 7.35 -2.44
CA LYS A 310 16.38 8.10 -3.40
C LYS A 310 17.56 8.75 -2.67
N ASN A 311 18.75 8.65 -3.26
CA ASN A 311 19.93 9.40 -2.81
C ASN A 311 19.96 10.77 -3.50
N TYR A 312 19.93 11.85 -2.73
CA TYR A 312 19.88 13.21 -3.23
C TYR A 312 21.23 13.91 -3.09
N ASN A 313 21.70 14.49 -4.17
CA ASN A 313 22.88 15.36 -4.17
C ASN A 313 22.52 16.86 -4.10
N SER A 314 21.23 17.19 -4.23
CA SER A 314 20.66 18.52 -4.00
C SER A 314 19.14 18.42 -3.85
N MET A 315 18.49 19.48 -3.40
CA MET A 315 17.05 19.56 -3.08
C MET A 315 16.11 18.95 -4.14
N PHE A 316 16.50 18.90 -5.42
CA PHE A 316 15.64 18.39 -6.50
C PHE A 316 16.32 17.34 -7.37
N THR A 317 17.52 16.91 -7.03
CA THR A 317 18.32 16.08 -7.91
C THR A 317 18.81 14.84 -7.18
N SER A 318 18.28 13.71 -7.57
CA SER A 318 18.74 12.40 -7.10
C SER A 318 19.83 11.89 -8.04
N ASP A 319 20.84 11.23 -7.50
CA ASP A 319 21.91 10.55 -8.25
C ASP A 319 21.85 9.02 -8.14
N GLY A 320 20.82 8.49 -7.47
CA GLY A 320 20.63 7.05 -7.31
C GLY A 320 19.73 6.70 -6.15
N PHE A 321 20.09 5.62 -5.47
CA PHE A 321 19.37 5.06 -4.34
C PHE A 321 20.30 4.84 -3.16
N VAL A 322 19.74 4.89 -1.96
CA VAL A 322 20.41 4.54 -0.72
C VAL A 322 19.60 3.49 0.01
N ARG A 323 20.26 2.48 0.52
CA ARG A 323 19.70 1.48 1.44
C ARG A 323 20.21 1.75 2.84
N MET A 324 19.31 1.85 3.80
CA MET A 324 19.57 1.88 5.23
C MET A 324 19.18 0.53 5.84
N ILE A 325 20.03 -0.01 6.69
CA ILE A 325 19.71 -1.18 7.50
C ILE A 325 19.86 -0.79 8.96
N VAL A 326 18.84 -1.12 9.75
CA VAL A 326 18.86 -1.05 11.21
C VAL A 326 18.96 -2.48 11.74
N ASP A 327 20.00 -2.79 12.49
CA ASP A 327 20.12 -4.05 13.23
C ASP A 327 19.23 -3.98 14.47
N LYS A 328 18.26 -4.89 14.60
CA LYS A 328 17.27 -4.86 15.70
C LYS A 328 17.86 -5.23 17.06
N LYS A 329 19.03 -5.86 17.09
CA LYS A 329 19.68 -6.31 18.33
C LYS A 329 20.63 -5.22 18.90
N THR A 330 21.39 -4.58 18.03
CA THR A 330 22.41 -3.58 18.45
C THR A 330 21.94 -2.15 18.25
N PHE A 331 20.90 -1.95 17.43
CA PHE A 331 20.42 -0.68 16.94
C PHE A 331 21.46 0.10 16.12
N ASP A 332 22.44 -0.62 15.57
CA ASP A 332 23.41 -0.03 14.67
C ASP A 332 22.80 0.22 13.30
N VAL A 333 23.22 1.30 12.67
CA VAL A 333 22.73 1.69 11.36
C VAL A 333 23.85 1.63 10.35
N SER A 334 23.57 1.00 9.21
CA SER A 334 24.49 0.95 8.08
C SER A 334 23.81 1.43 6.80
N PHE A 335 24.61 2.00 5.91
CA PHE A 335 24.14 2.56 4.64
C PHE A 335 24.95 2.00 3.47
N ARG A 336 24.28 1.87 2.31
CA ARG A 336 24.90 1.59 1.02
C ARG A 336 24.20 2.38 -0.07
N THR A 337 24.94 2.83 -1.07
CA THR A 337 24.44 3.61 -2.21
C THR A 337 24.59 2.83 -3.51
N LEU A 338 23.63 3.01 -4.40
CA LEU A 338 23.65 2.58 -5.79
C LEU A 338 23.42 3.82 -6.65
N HIS A 339 24.40 4.19 -7.49
CA HIS A 339 24.30 5.39 -8.32
C HIS A 339 23.71 5.10 -9.70
N TYR A 340 23.00 6.05 -10.29
CA TYR A 340 22.53 5.90 -11.67
C TYR A 340 23.67 5.66 -12.66
N GLN A 341 24.89 6.16 -12.37
CA GLN A 341 26.07 5.91 -13.19
C GLN A 341 26.46 4.43 -13.26
N ASP A 342 26.15 3.65 -12.23
CA ASP A 342 26.43 2.22 -12.19
C ASP A 342 25.57 1.46 -13.23
N LEU A 343 24.43 2.01 -13.63
CA LEU A 343 23.56 1.46 -14.67
C LEU A 343 24.06 1.69 -16.10
N LYS A 344 25.11 2.48 -16.29
CA LYS A 344 25.61 2.88 -17.62
C LYS A 344 25.98 1.72 -18.57
N PRO A 345 26.50 0.58 -18.09
CA PRO A 345 26.75 -0.59 -18.96
C PRO A 345 25.46 -1.13 -19.63
N TYR A 346 24.32 -0.97 -18.98
CA TYR A 346 23.01 -1.45 -19.45
C TYR A 346 22.18 -0.33 -20.10
N LEU A 347 22.36 0.89 -19.65
CA LEU A 347 21.68 2.10 -20.13
C LEU A 347 22.72 3.15 -20.55
N PRO A 348 23.37 3.01 -21.71
CA PRO A 348 24.54 3.81 -22.07
C PRO A 348 24.33 5.33 -22.08
N LYS A 349 23.07 5.77 -22.22
CA LYS A 349 22.70 7.20 -22.27
C LYS A 349 22.27 7.77 -20.93
N ILE A 350 22.34 6.98 -19.85
CA ILE A 350 21.94 7.47 -18.52
C ILE A 350 22.93 8.53 -18.03
N THR A 351 22.38 9.60 -17.50
CA THR A 351 23.16 10.66 -16.83
C THR A 351 23.30 10.34 -15.33
N ALA A 352 24.16 11.11 -14.64
CA ALA A 352 24.30 11.00 -13.19
C ALA A 352 23.00 11.22 -12.41
N ASN A 353 22.03 11.91 -12.99
CA ASN A 353 20.75 12.22 -12.35
C ASN A 353 19.57 11.39 -12.91
N GLY A 354 19.86 10.25 -13.51
CA GLY A 354 18.83 9.32 -14.00
C GLY A 354 18.09 9.77 -15.26
N TYR A 355 18.55 10.84 -15.94
CA TYR A 355 17.99 11.23 -17.24
C TYR A 355 18.52 10.34 -18.35
N LEU A 356 17.64 10.10 -19.32
CA LEU A 356 17.89 9.33 -20.53
C LEU A 356 17.71 10.20 -21.79
N GLU A 357 17.78 9.56 -22.95
CA GLU A 357 17.58 10.24 -24.22
C GLU A 357 16.20 10.92 -24.32
N LYS A 358 16.13 11.98 -25.12
CA LYS A 358 14.89 12.72 -25.44
C LYS A 358 14.16 13.30 -24.21
N GLY A 359 14.87 13.49 -23.09
CA GLY A 359 14.34 14.07 -21.86
C GLY A 359 13.47 13.12 -21.04
N TYR A 360 13.60 11.83 -21.22
CA TYR A 360 13.07 10.84 -20.28
C TYR A 360 13.96 10.78 -19.04
N LYS A 361 13.36 10.43 -17.90
CA LYS A 361 14.07 10.07 -16.66
C LYS A 361 13.57 8.71 -16.16
N LEU A 362 14.33 8.07 -15.30
CA LEU A 362 13.87 6.91 -14.58
C LEU A 362 13.03 7.36 -13.38
N GLU A 363 11.79 6.89 -13.32
CA GLU A 363 10.87 7.12 -12.21
C GLU A 363 10.62 5.82 -11.48
N LEU A 364 10.77 5.85 -10.16
CA LEU A 364 10.56 4.70 -9.29
C LEU A 364 9.11 4.24 -9.36
N ARG A 365 8.91 2.93 -9.43
CA ARG A 365 7.59 2.27 -9.42
C ARG A 365 7.41 1.36 -8.24
N ASP A 366 8.45 0.58 -7.87
CA ASP A 366 8.36 -0.37 -6.77
C ASP A 366 9.74 -0.78 -6.23
N PHE A 367 9.76 -1.30 -5.00
CA PHE A 367 10.88 -2.00 -4.41
C PHE A 367 10.46 -3.43 -4.08
N PHE A 368 11.39 -4.36 -4.24
CA PHE A 368 11.21 -5.77 -3.90
C PHE A 368 12.30 -6.19 -2.93
N PHE A 369 11.92 -6.40 -1.69
CA PHE A 369 12.82 -6.85 -0.63
C PHE A 369 12.78 -8.38 -0.59
N LEU A 370 13.85 -9.02 -1.02
CA LEU A 370 13.93 -10.47 -1.09
C LEU A 370 14.50 -11.05 0.22
N GLU A 371 14.16 -12.29 0.52
CA GLU A 371 14.55 -12.97 1.76
C GLU A 371 16.09 -13.02 1.97
N ASP A 372 16.86 -13.16 0.89
CA ASP A 372 18.32 -13.15 0.94
C ASP A 372 18.94 -11.78 1.28
N GLY A 373 18.12 -10.74 1.41
CA GLY A 373 18.53 -9.36 1.68
C GLY A 373 18.87 -8.55 0.44
N SER A 374 18.73 -9.11 -0.76
CA SER A 374 18.82 -8.35 -2.01
C SER A 374 17.57 -7.50 -2.23
N VAL A 375 17.72 -6.46 -3.05
CA VAL A 375 16.62 -5.55 -3.37
C VAL A 375 16.48 -5.41 -4.88
N GLY A 376 15.27 -5.67 -5.39
CA GLY A 376 14.88 -5.31 -6.73
C GLY A 376 14.34 -3.89 -6.76
N ILE A 377 14.72 -3.11 -7.77
CA ILE A 377 14.21 -1.74 -7.95
C ILE A 377 13.55 -1.65 -9.32
N LEU A 378 12.24 -1.47 -9.34
CA LEU A 378 11.48 -1.30 -10.57
C LEU A 378 11.28 0.17 -10.87
N MET A 379 11.72 0.58 -12.04
CA MET A 379 11.58 1.95 -12.54
C MET A 379 10.93 1.97 -13.91
N GLU A 380 10.39 3.11 -14.29
CA GLU A 380 9.78 3.34 -15.59
C GLU A 380 10.40 4.57 -16.26
N LYS A 381 10.65 4.50 -17.56
CA LYS A 381 11.04 5.68 -18.34
C LYS A 381 9.86 6.62 -18.45
N TYR A 382 9.99 7.77 -17.84
CA TYR A 382 8.96 8.78 -17.66
C TYR A 382 9.38 10.12 -18.25
N LYS A 383 8.45 10.83 -18.87
CA LYS A 383 8.65 12.20 -19.35
C LYS A 383 7.42 13.05 -19.03
N ALA A 384 7.62 14.08 -18.21
CA ALA A 384 6.59 15.08 -17.95
C ALA A 384 6.23 15.85 -19.24
N GLN A 385 4.94 16.20 -19.41
CA GLN A 385 4.42 16.93 -20.59
C GLN A 385 3.76 18.28 -20.24
N GLY A 386 4.18 18.93 -19.17
CA GLY A 386 3.56 20.16 -18.67
C GLY A 386 2.37 19.90 -17.74
N SER A 387 1.88 20.97 -17.12
CA SER A 387 0.98 20.89 -15.96
C SER A 387 -0.41 20.28 -16.21
N TYR A 388 -0.82 20.16 -17.48
CA TYR A 388 -2.18 19.68 -17.84
C TYR A 388 -2.19 18.46 -18.76
N SER A 389 -1.04 17.90 -19.06
CA SER A 389 -0.92 16.75 -19.96
C SER A 389 -0.45 15.53 -19.19
N ALA A 390 -1.06 14.37 -19.44
CA ALA A 390 -0.58 13.12 -18.91
C ALA A 390 0.90 12.89 -19.28
N PRO A 391 1.71 12.38 -18.36
CA PRO A 391 3.10 12.06 -18.65
C PRO A 391 3.20 11.00 -19.75
N LYS A 392 4.30 10.97 -20.47
CA LYS A 392 4.66 9.87 -21.36
C LYS A 392 5.48 8.87 -20.59
N THR A 393 5.06 7.63 -20.64
CA THR A 393 5.83 6.50 -20.12
C THR A 393 6.25 5.59 -21.28
N THR A 394 7.36 4.88 -21.11
CA THR A 394 7.82 3.84 -22.02
C THR A 394 8.36 2.66 -21.21
N ASP A 395 9.49 2.11 -21.55
CA ASP A 395 10.04 0.89 -20.99
C ASP A 395 10.09 0.85 -19.46
N LEU A 396 9.85 -0.32 -18.89
CA LEU A 396 10.18 -0.61 -17.50
C LEU A 396 11.64 -1.06 -17.40
N VAL A 397 12.28 -0.72 -16.31
CA VAL A 397 13.66 -1.07 -15.99
C VAL A 397 13.70 -1.68 -14.62
N TYR A 398 14.04 -2.97 -14.54
CA TYR A 398 14.26 -3.67 -13.29
C TYR A 398 15.76 -3.74 -13.01
N VAL A 399 16.16 -3.24 -11.85
CA VAL A 399 17.54 -3.27 -11.36
C VAL A 399 17.65 -4.31 -10.28
N PHE A 400 18.60 -5.23 -10.44
CA PHE A 400 18.94 -6.23 -9.44
C PHE A 400 20.08 -5.71 -8.58
N THR A 401 19.96 -5.84 -7.27
CA THR A 401 21.10 -5.69 -6.37
C THR A 401 21.39 -7.01 -5.67
N ASP A 402 22.62 -7.17 -5.22
CA ASP A 402 22.99 -8.24 -4.31
C ASP A 402 22.63 -7.88 -2.84
N LYS A 403 22.89 -8.81 -1.93
CA LYS A 403 22.69 -8.61 -0.48
C LYS A 403 23.49 -7.44 0.10
N ASP A 404 24.56 -7.01 -0.56
CA ASP A 404 25.37 -5.85 -0.16
C ASP A 404 24.96 -4.55 -0.88
N PHE A 405 23.84 -4.60 -1.62
CA PHE A 405 23.29 -3.51 -2.41
C PHE A 405 24.15 -3.07 -3.59
N ASN A 406 25.05 -3.93 -4.08
CA ASN A 406 25.78 -3.68 -5.32
C ASN A 406 24.93 -4.08 -6.52
N LEU A 407 25.09 -3.37 -7.65
CA LEU A 407 24.44 -3.73 -8.89
C LEU A 407 24.85 -5.13 -9.35
N SER A 408 23.89 -6.03 -9.51
CA SER A 408 24.10 -7.38 -10.04
C SER A 408 23.54 -7.57 -11.47
N GLY A 409 22.61 -6.72 -11.89
CA GLY A 409 22.08 -6.77 -13.25
C GLY A 409 20.98 -5.75 -13.51
N VAL A 410 20.61 -5.61 -14.79
CA VAL A 410 19.48 -4.78 -15.22
C VAL A 410 18.70 -5.50 -16.32
N LYS A 411 17.38 -5.51 -16.21
CA LYS A 411 16.46 -5.99 -17.24
C LYS A 411 15.58 -4.84 -17.72
N VAL A 412 15.52 -4.66 -19.03
CA VAL A 412 14.62 -3.69 -19.67
C VAL A 412 13.46 -4.45 -20.29
N PHE A 413 12.24 -4.00 -19.98
CA PHE A 413 10.99 -4.46 -20.59
C PHE A 413 10.51 -3.37 -21.54
N GLU A 414 10.67 -3.61 -22.83
CA GLU A 414 10.26 -2.66 -23.85
C GLU A 414 8.73 -2.56 -23.91
N LYS A 415 8.21 -1.34 -23.92
CA LYS A 415 6.79 -1.04 -24.12
C LYS A 415 6.59 -0.19 -25.36
N GLU A 416 5.44 -0.37 -26.00
CA GLU A 416 5.04 0.44 -27.15
C GLU A 416 4.95 1.93 -26.79
N LYS A 417 5.45 2.77 -27.68
CA LYS A 417 5.35 4.23 -27.53
C LYS A 417 3.94 4.69 -27.87
N THR A 418 3.11 4.87 -26.87
CA THR A 418 1.77 5.41 -27.06
C THR A 418 1.81 6.94 -27.17
N LYS A 419 1.11 7.51 -28.15
CA LYS A 419 0.93 8.97 -28.24
C LYS A 419 0.04 9.52 -27.12
N TRP A 420 -0.73 8.66 -26.48
CA TRP A 420 -1.72 8.96 -25.44
C TRP A 420 -1.42 8.08 -24.24
N ALA A 421 -0.46 8.47 -23.46
CA ALA A 421 0.05 7.66 -22.35
C ALA A 421 -0.84 7.71 -21.11
N VAL A 422 -2.12 7.45 -21.25
CA VAL A 422 -2.97 7.50 -20.07
C VAL A 422 -2.90 6.24 -19.23
N ASN A 423 -2.44 5.10 -19.76
CA ASN A 423 -2.58 3.83 -19.03
C ASN A 423 -1.55 2.74 -19.37
N ALA A 424 -0.36 3.09 -19.83
CA ALA A 424 0.70 2.09 -20.01
C ALA A 424 1.53 1.93 -18.72
N ASP A 425 0.86 1.85 -17.59
CA ASP A 425 1.50 1.95 -16.30
C ASP A 425 1.68 0.57 -15.65
N TYR A 426 2.71 0.46 -14.83
CA TYR A 426 2.82 -0.50 -13.78
C TYR A 426 1.54 -0.54 -12.93
N LEU A 427 1.07 -1.73 -12.58
CA LEU A 427 -0.17 -1.92 -11.84
C LEU A 427 0.08 -2.26 -10.38
N PHE A 428 0.68 -3.39 -10.13
CA PHE A 428 1.03 -3.90 -8.81
C PHE A 428 2.00 -5.08 -8.92
N SER A 429 2.48 -5.55 -7.77
CA SER A 429 3.31 -6.74 -7.61
C SER A 429 2.75 -7.67 -6.55
N GLN A 430 3.28 -8.89 -6.53
CA GLN A 430 3.03 -9.87 -5.49
C GLN A 430 4.33 -10.63 -5.21
N TYR A 431 4.57 -10.97 -3.96
CA TYR A 431 5.60 -11.93 -3.60
C TYR A 431 5.10 -13.35 -3.86
N LEU A 432 6.03 -14.24 -4.18
CA LEU A 432 5.85 -15.67 -4.41
C LEU A 432 6.86 -16.44 -3.57
N ASN A 433 6.54 -17.72 -3.27
CA ASN A 433 7.48 -18.62 -2.57
C ASN A 433 8.00 -18.02 -1.25
N ASP A 434 7.10 -17.53 -0.41
CA ASP A 434 7.42 -16.90 0.88
C ASP A 434 8.41 -15.73 0.77
N GLY A 435 8.25 -14.89 -0.25
CA GLY A 435 9.06 -13.68 -0.44
C GLY A 435 10.40 -13.88 -1.13
N LYS A 436 10.67 -15.09 -1.67
CA LYS A 436 11.90 -15.39 -2.43
C LYS A 436 11.83 -14.90 -3.87
N ASP A 437 10.64 -14.92 -4.43
CA ASP A 437 10.36 -14.62 -5.81
C ASP A 437 9.30 -13.53 -5.93
N VAL A 438 9.17 -12.96 -7.13
CA VAL A 438 8.27 -11.83 -7.37
C VAL A 438 7.53 -11.99 -8.68
N VAL A 439 6.28 -11.58 -8.72
CA VAL A 439 5.55 -11.31 -9.96
C VAL A 439 5.08 -9.85 -9.96
N PHE A 440 5.21 -9.18 -11.09
CA PHE A 440 4.67 -7.84 -11.27
C PHE A 440 3.90 -7.70 -12.58
N PHE A 441 2.95 -6.79 -12.58
CA PHE A 441 1.95 -6.64 -13.63
C PHE A 441 1.98 -5.21 -14.19
N TYR A 442 1.96 -5.12 -15.53
CA TYR A 442 1.75 -3.84 -16.20
C TYR A 442 0.86 -4.00 -17.43
N ARG A 443 0.29 -2.91 -17.90
CA ARG A 443 -0.47 -2.86 -19.14
C ARG A 443 0.31 -2.12 -20.22
N ASP A 444 0.15 -2.57 -21.45
CA ASP A 444 0.70 -1.88 -22.62
C ASP A 444 -0.26 -1.96 -23.80
N LEU A 445 -0.32 -0.90 -24.58
CA LEU A 445 -1.13 -0.82 -25.81
C LEU A 445 -0.29 -1.24 -26.99
N GLN A 446 -0.39 -2.48 -27.38
CA GLN A 446 0.37 -3.04 -28.50
C GLN A 446 -0.40 -2.99 -29.79
N LYS A 447 0.34 -2.78 -30.90
CA LYS A 447 -0.19 -2.85 -32.25
C LYS A 447 0.03 -4.26 -32.77
N ASP A 448 -1.05 -4.89 -33.18
CA ASP A 448 -0.98 -6.15 -33.90
C ASP A 448 -0.37 -5.92 -35.29
N ASP A 449 0.64 -6.70 -35.64
CA ASP A 449 1.38 -6.50 -36.89
C ASP A 449 0.59 -6.90 -38.14
N GLU A 450 -0.35 -7.83 -38.03
CA GLU A 450 -1.16 -8.32 -39.14
C GLU A 450 -2.40 -7.45 -39.36
N THR A 451 -3.19 -7.24 -38.31
CA THR A 451 -4.45 -6.48 -38.37
C THR A 451 -4.27 -4.99 -38.27
N LYS A 452 -3.09 -4.52 -37.82
CA LYS A 452 -2.79 -3.12 -37.47
C LYS A 452 -3.70 -2.53 -36.37
N GLU A 453 -4.54 -3.34 -35.76
CA GLU A 453 -5.36 -2.97 -34.62
C GLU A 453 -4.47 -2.75 -33.38
N LYS A 454 -4.92 -1.88 -32.49
CA LYS A 454 -4.26 -1.67 -31.20
C LYS A 454 -5.06 -2.33 -30.11
N ASN A 455 -4.40 -3.20 -29.38
CA ASN A 455 -5.01 -3.96 -28.31
C ASN A 455 -4.26 -3.72 -27.00
N TRP A 456 -5.01 -3.56 -25.92
CA TRP A 456 -4.42 -3.56 -24.59
C TRP A 456 -4.04 -4.97 -24.19
N ASN A 457 -2.84 -5.14 -23.66
CA ASN A 457 -2.35 -6.37 -23.10
C ASN A 457 -1.94 -6.16 -21.64
N LEU A 458 -2.28 -7.11 -20.80
CA LEU A 458 -1.73 -7.25 -19.46
C LEU A 458 -0.49 -8.12 -19.56
N PHE A 459 0.63 -7.60 -19.13
CA PHE A 459 1.90 -8.32 -19.04
C PHE A 459 2.10 -8.81 -17.62
N ILE A 460 2.45 -10.08 -17.51
CA ILE A 460 2.73 -10.79 -16.27
C ILE A 460 4.21 -11.15 -16.32
N ASN A 461 4.99 -10.60 -15.39
CA ASN A 461 6.43 -10.83 -15.35
C ASN A 461 6.77 -11.53 -14.04
N THR A 462 7.15 -12.79 -14.12
CA THR A 462 7.61 -13.56 -12.95
C THR A 462 9.14 -13.54 -12.90
N LEU A 463 9.67 -13.31 -11.72
CA LEU A 463 11.08 -13.45 -11.40
C LEU A 463 11.22 -14.62 -10.44
N ILE A 464 11.68 -15.76 -10.95
CA ILE A 464 11.86 -17.02 -10.22
C ILE A 464 13.32 -17.44 -10.30
N ASP A 465 13.94 -17.70 -9.16
CA ASP A 465 15.36 -18.05 -9.08
C ASP A 465 16.27 -17.11 -9.89
N GLY A 466 15.98 -15.81 -9.85
CA GLY A 466 16.71 -14.78 -10.59
C GLY A 466 16.48 -14.76 -12.10
N LYS A 467 15.51 -15.53 -12.62
CA LYS A 467 15.17 -15.58 -14.05
C LYS A 467 13.80 -14.98 -14.31
N PHE A 468 13.70 -14.14 -15.35
CA PHE A 468 12.43 -13.61 -15.79
C PHE A 468 11.75 -14.53 -16.79
N ASN A 469 10.44 -14.75 -16.55
CA ASN A 469 9.49 -15.22 -17.55
C ASN A 469 8.42 -14.14 -17.77
N GLN A 470 7.93 -13.99 -19.00
CA GLN A 470 6.90 -13.03 -19.35
C GLN A 470 5.78 -13.69 -20.11
N GLU A 471 4.57 -13.44 -19.65
CA GLU A 471 3.32 -13.83 -20.30
C GLU A 471 2.47 -12.60 -20.57
N GLN A 472 1.51 -12.74 -21.48
CA GLN A 472 0.56 -11.66 -21.76
C GLN A 472 -0.86 -12.20 -21.91
N ILE A 473 -1.81 -11.38 -21.42
CA ILE A 473 -3.24 -11.60 -21.59
C ILE A 473 -3.81 -10.40 -22.33
N GLN A 474 -4.47 -10.64 -23.47
CA GLN A 474 -5.15 -9.56 -24.17
C GLN A 474 -6.34 -9.06 -23.33
N ILE A 475 -6.34 -7.76 -23.04
CA ILE A 475 -7.41 -7.06 -22.36
C ILE A 475 -8.21 -6.35 -23.43
N SER A 476 -9.33 -6.92 -23.86
CA SER A 476 -10.13 -6.29 -24.90
C SER A 476 -11.00 -5.17 -24.31
N GLU A 477 -10.94 -3.98 -24.92
CA GLU A 477 -11.94 -2.91 -24.70
C GLU A 477 -13.06 -2.96 -25.75
N LYS A 478 -13.11 -4.00 -26.59
CA LYS A 478 -14.21 -4.16 -27.55
C LYS A 478 -15.52 -4.27 -26.80
N ASP A 479 -16.53 -3.59 -27.28
CA ASP A 479 -17.91 -3.62 -26.77
C ASP A 479 -18.07 -3.12 -25.32
N ASN A 480 -17.16 -2.23 -24.84
CA ASN A 480 -17.13 -1.69 -23.48
C ASN A 480 -16.88 -2.71 -22.35
N TYR A 481 -16.25 -3.84 -22.65
CA TYR A 481 -15.72 -4.75 -21.66
C TYR A 481 -14.38 -4.22 -21.12
N LEU A 482 -14.28 -4.16 -19.80
CA LEU A 482 -13.05 -3.82 -19.10
C LEU A 482 -12.58 -5.01 -18.30
N ILE A 483 -11.32 -5.38 -18.44
CA ILE A 483 -10.66 -6.33 -17.55
C ILE A 483 -9.78 -5.56 -16.59
N ILE A 484 -10.06 -5.72 -15.30
CA ILE A 484 -9.34 -5.06 -14.21
C ILE A 484 -8.63 -6.15 -13.41
N PRO A 485 -7.30 -6.16 -13.38
CA PRO A 485 -6.56 -7.10 -12.57
C PRO A 485 -6.53 -6.66 -11.10
N TYR A 486 -6.58 -7.63 -10.20
CA TYR A 486 -6.42 -7.50 -8.76
C TYR A 486 -5.43 -8.53 -8.25
N VAL A 487 -4.90 -8.30 -7.07
CA VAL A 487 -4.07 -9.27 -6.36
C VAL A 487 -4.86 -10.57 -6.18
N GLY A 488 -4.26 -11.70 -6.57
CA GLY A 488 -4.79 -13.04 -6.38
C GLY A 488 -4.13 -13.76 -5.20
N LYS A 489 -4.61 -14.94 -4.86
CA LYS A 489 -3.85 -15.83 -3.98
C LYS A 489 -2.51 -16.18 -4.61
N GLU A 490 -1.54 -16.64 -3.82
CA GLU A 490 -0.24 -17.04 -4.33
C GLU A 490 -0.35 -17.96 -5.56
N GLY A 491 0.41 -17.66 -6.60
CA GLY A 491 0.35 -18.37 -7.89
C GLY A 491 -0.83 -18.04 -8.78
N TYR A 492 -1.63 -17.03 -8.43
CA TYR A 492 -2.80 -16.60 -9.21
C TYR A 492 -2.89 -15.09 -9.32
N ILE A 493 -3.58 -14.63 -10.35
CA ILE A 493 -4.09 -13.27 -10.48
C ILE A 493 -5.61 -13.31 -10.50
N LEU A 494 -6.26 -12.32 -9.87
CA LEU A 494 -7.70 -12.15 -10.00
C LEU A 494 -8.01 -11.18 -11.13
N LEU A 495 -8.82 -11.59 -12.08
CA LEU A 495 -9.32 -10.75 -13.16
C LEU A 495 -10.81 -10.47 -12.94
N ARG A 496 -11.16 -9.19 -12.97
CA ARG A 496 -12.56 -8.74 -12.96
C ARG A 496 -12.94 -8.26 -14.35
N GLU A 497 -13.92 -8.90 -14.94
CA GLU A 497 -14.52 -8.50 -16.21
C GLU A 497 -15.80 -7.71 -15.95
N PHE A 498 -15.87 -6.53 -16.50
CA PHE A 498 -16.94 -5.59 -16.21
C PHE A 498 -17.48 -4.95 -17.49
N ASN A 499 -18.80 -4.96 -17.65
CA ASN A 499 -19.51 -4.18 -18.66
C ASN A 499 -20.80 -3.61 -18.06
N LYS A 500 -20.82 -2.30 -17.86
CA LYS A 500 -21.97 -1.61 -17.25
C LYS A 500 -23.23 -1.69 -18.11
N LYS A 501 -23.07 -1.62 -19.44
CA LYS A 501 -24.20 -1.63 -20.37
C LYS A 501 -24.94 -2.95 -20.36
N ASP A 502 -24.19 -4.04 -20.37
CA ASP A 502 -24.73 -5.40 -20.42
C ASP A 502 -25.00 -5.99 -19.03
N LYS A 503 -24.81 -5.17 -17.96
CA LYS A 503 -24.92 -5.62 -16.57
C LYS A 503 -24.06 -6.87 -16.28
N TYR A 504 -22.85 -6.87 -16.82
CA TYR A 504 -21.89 -7.96 -16.65
C TYR A 504 -20.83 -7.56 -15.63
N ASN A 505 -20.57 -8.40 -14.63
CA ASN A 505 -19.56 -8.13 -13.61
C ASN A 505 -19.10 -9.44 -12.96
N LYS A 506 -18.12 -10.07 -13.58
CA LYS A 506 -17.59 -11.37 -13.13
C LYS A 506 -16.15 -11.26 -12.71
N ILE A 507 -15.78 -12.08 -11.75
CA ILE A 507 -14.40 -12.28 -11.33
C ILE A 507 -13.98 -13.71 -11.56
N ARG A 508 -12.70 -13.91 -11.88
CA ARG A 508 -12.10 -15.23 -12.01
C ARG A 508 -10.64 -15.20 -11.56
N LEU A 509 -10.21 -16.32 -10.99
CA LEU A 509 -8.79 -16.57 -10.71
C LEU A 509 -8.14 -17.21 -11.93
N GLU A 510 -7.08 -16.58 -12.41
CA GLU A 510 -6.19 -17.12 -13.44
C GLU A 510 -4.91 -17.62 -12.79
N ARG A 511 -4.53 -18.84 -13.10
CA ARG A 511 -3.26 -19.38 -12.61
C ARG A 511 -2.10 -18.77 -13.38
N LEU A 512 -1.07 -18.36 -12.65
CA LEU A 512 0.19 -17.91 -13.23
C LEU A 512 1.01 -19.14 -13.65
N ASN A 513 1.60 -19.09 -14.84
CA ASN A 513 2.50 -20.15 -15.31
C ASN A 513 3.95 -19.73 -15.05
N TYR A 514 4.61 -20.38 -14.11
CA TYR A 514 6.02 -20.17 -13.78
C TYR A 514 6.67 -21.45 -13.27
#